data_50d3b41ba9b6f31c242d68e98a60ff42
#
_entry.id   50d3b41ba9b6f31c242d68e98a60ff42
#
_cell.length_a   1.000
_cell.length_b   1.000
_cell.length_c   1.000
_cell.angle_alpha   90.00
_cell.angle_beta   90.00
_cell.angle_gamma   90.00
#
_symmetry.space_group_name_H-M   'P 1'
#
loop_
_entity.id
_entity.type
_entity.pdbx_description
1 polymer ?
#
loop_
_entity_poly.entity_id
_entity_poly.type
_entity_poly.pdbx_seq_one_letter_code
_entity_poly.pdbx_strand_id
1 'polypeptide(L)'
;EAAAVINYPISNTSWAAPQPTDEDYQIAFSVDVEGNPIYTSEMTQEEKYAAAEAAALGFFEAAGFTVADGKLTAAPEGAKLSYEVIIPAGGTGDHPAFGILTGARDSLANIGMELKINDPADANILWDALDAATQELWTAAWGSTIDPDMYQVYHSSSVVGAGGSESNHYHITDATLDQLIMDARASDDQNYRKAIYKQALDVVIDWAVEIPTYQRKNVIVFSTQRINIDTLTPDITTFWGWLNDIELVEMN
;
A
#
# COMPACT_ATOMS: atom_id res chain seq x y z
N GLU A 1 16.69 9.34 5.90
CA GLU A 1 15.33 8.83 5.64
C GLU A 1 15.25 7.35 5.98
N ALA A 2 14.26 6.95 6.79
CA ALA A 2 14.07 5.56 7.22
C ALA A 2 13.15 4.77 6.27
N ALA A 3 12.47 5.44 5.34
CA ALA A 3 11.53 4.86 4.40
C ALA A 3 11.48 5.64 3.08
N ALA A 4 10.89 5.05 2.05
CA ALA A 4 10.55 5.68 0.79
C ALA A 4 9.05 5.57 0.56
N VAL A 5 8.41 6.63 0.04
CA VAL A 5 7.01 6.58 -0.39
C VAL A 5 6.90 5.67 -1.61
N ILE A 6 5.83 4.87 -1.66
CA ILE A 6 5.49 4.02 -2.81
C ILE A 6 4.11 4.41 -3.36
N ASN A 7 3.95 4.30 -4.67
CA ASN A 7 2.69 4.60 -5.37
C ASN A 7 2.01 3.34 -5.94
N TYR A 8 2.68 2.20 -5.84
CA TYR A 8 2.15 0.90 -6.26
C TYR A 8 2.38 -0.12 -5.15
N PRO A 9 1.52 -1.13 -4.99
CA PRO A 9 1.66 -2.17 -3.97
C PRO A 9 2.73 -3.21 -4.38
N ILE A 10 3.94 -2.73 -4.65
CA ILE A 10 5.11 -3.52 -5.02
C ILE A 10 6.37 -2.85 -4.46
N SER A 11 7.39 -3.65 -4.14
CA SER A 11 8.68 -3.10 -3.71
C SER A 11 9.33 -2.26 -4.80
N ASN A 12 9.80 -1.05 -4.48
CA ASN A 12 10.55 -0.19 -5.41
C ASN A 12 11.82 -0.86 -5.97
N THR A 13 12.33 -1.90 -5.31
CA THR A 13 13.52 -2.65 -5.74
C THR A 13 13.17 -3.85 -6.62
N SER A 14 11.88 -4.13 -6.83
CA SER A 14 11.46 -5.18 -7.77
C SER A 14 11.77 -4.78 -9.20
N TRP A 15 12.22 -5.74 -10.00
CA TRP A 15 12.45 -5.53 -11.44
C TRP A 15 11.16 -5.16 -12.21
N ALA A 16 9.99 -5.53 -11.67
CA ALA A 16 8.69 -5.23 -12.25
C ALA A 16 8.08 -3.91 -11.74
N ALA A 17 8.71 -3.25 -10.76
CA ALA A 17 8.16 -2.02 -10.20
C ALA A 17 8.14 -0.90 -11.25
N PRO A 18 6.99 -0.22 -11.45
CA PRO A 18 6.93 1.02 -12.22
C PRO A 18 7.88 2.05 -11.63
N GLN A 19 8.58 2.77 -12.50
CA GLN A 19 9.55 3.79 -12.11
C GLN A 19 9.02 5.19 -12.40
N PRO A 20 9.36 6.21 -11.59
CA PRO A 20 8.94 7.61 -11.83
C PRO A 20 9.36 8.18 -13.19
N THR A 21 10.27 7.51 -13.90
CA THR A 21 10.73 7.86 -15.24
C THR A 21 9.93 7.21 -16.36
N ASP A 22 9.06 6.26 -16.04
CA ASP A 22 8.20 5.59 -17.03
C ASP A 22 7.09 6.57 -17.47
N GLU A 23 6.78 6.62 -18.79
CA GLU A 23 5.82 7.59 -19.33
C GLU A 23 4.40 7.40 -18.78
N ASP A 24 4.05 6.18 -18.41
CA ASP A 24 2.76 5.77 -17.85
C ASP A 24 2.76 5.67 -16.30
N TYR A 25 3.81 6.21 -15.65
CA TYR A 25 3.87 6.22 -14.18
C TYR A 25 2.79 7.12 -13.60
N GLN A 26 2.02 6.59 -12.67
CA GLN A 26 0.97 7.33 -11.98
C GLN A 26 1.30 7.49 -10.49
N ILE A 27 0.97 8.67 -9.95
CA ILE A 27 0.93 8.88 -8.51
C ILE A 27 -0.47 8.48 -8.06
N ALA A 28 -0.57 7.42 -7.27
CA ALA A 28 -1.83 6.91 -6.80
C ALA A 28 -2.65 8.00 -6.05
N PHE A 29 -3.95 8.04 -6.30
CA PHE A 29 -4.89 8.94 -5.62
C PHE A 29 -4.53 10.42 -5.71
N SER A 30 -4.01 10.86 -6.85
CA SER A 30 -3.57 12.24 -7.10
C SER A 30 -4.48 13.04 -8.04
N VAL A 31 -5.64 12.50 -8.38
CA VAL A 31 -6.63 13.12 -9.26
C VAL A 31 -7.99 13.24 -8.57
N ASP A 32 -8.80 14.18 -9.03
CA ASP A 32 -10.21 14.31 -8.63
C ASP A 32 -11.12 13.33 -9.40
N VAL A 33 -12.42 13.39 -9.17
CA VAL A 33 -13.41 12.51 -9.79
C VAL A 33 -13.53 12.70 -11.31
N GLU A 34 -13.14 13.86 -11.84
CA GLU A 34 -13.05 14.14 -13.26
C GLU A 34 -11.69 13.74 -13.89
N GLY A 35 -10.73 13.28 -13.08
CA GLY A 35 -9.39 12.91 -13.50
C GLY A 35 -8.39 14.06 -13.56
N ASN A 36 -8.71 15.24 -13.02
CA ASN A 36 -7.78 16.36 -12.98
C ASN A 36 -6.80 16.22 -11.80
N PRO A 37 -5.50 16.55 -11.98
CA PRO A 37 -4.55 16.56 -10.88
C PRO A 37 -4.97 17.49 -9.74
N ILE A 38 -4.95 16.99 -8.50
CA ILE A 38 -5.32 17.75 -7.31
C ILE A 38 -4.12 18.43 -6.63
N TYR A 39 -2.90 18.07 -7.00
CA TYR A 39 -1.68 18.62 -6.41
C TYR A 39 -0.83 19.35 -7.44
N THR A 40 -0.23 20.48 -7.00
CA THR A 40 0.83 21.16 -7.73
C THR A 40 2.11 21.25 -6.89
N SER A 41 3.25 21.53 -7.53
CA SER A 41 4.54 21.69 -6.85
C SER A 41 4.58 22.88 -5.91
N GLU A 42 3.76 23.91 -6.16
CA GLU A 42 3.74 25.16 -5.42
C GLU A 42 2.89 25.11 -4.16
N MET A 43 2.01 24.10 -4.04
CA MET A 43 1.11 23.95 -2.89
C MET A 43 1.87 23.68 -1.60
N THR A 44 1.49 24.39 -0.56
CA THR A 44 1.85 24.06 0.82
C THR A 44 1.21 22.74 1.27
N GLN A 45 1.66 22.18 2.37
CA GLN A 45 1.07 20.96 2.92
C GLN A 45 -0.41 21.17 3.32
N GLU A 46 -0.76 22.32 3.85
CA GLU A 46 -2.14 22.66 4.21
C GLU A 46 -3.05 22.73 2.97
N GLU A 47 -2.58 23.37 1.90
CA GLU A 47 -3.31 23.44 0.63
C GLU A 47 -3.48 22.04 0.00
N LYS A 48 -2.49 21.15 0.12
CA LYS A 48 -2.61 19.77 -0.34
C LYS A 48 -3.66 18.98 0.45
N TYR A 49 -3.74 19.15 1.76
CA TYR A 49 -4.80 18.52 2.56
C TYR A 49 -6.18 19.04 2.17
N ALA A 50 -6.34 20.35 2.01
CA ALA A 50 -7.61 20.95 1.59
C ALA A 50 -8.03 20.47 0.20
N ALA A 51 -7.07 20.34 -0.75
CA ALA A 51 -7.34 19.80 -2.08
C ALA A 51 -7.75 18.31 -2.02
N ALA A 52 -7.10 17.50 -1.18
CA ALA A 52 -7.46 16.10 -0.98
C ALA A 52 -8.87 15.95 -0.36
N GLU A 53 -9.21 16.77 0.64
CA GLU A 53 -10.54 16.78 1.26
C GLU A 53 -11.63 17.15 0.25
N ALA A 54 -11.38 18.14 -0.60
CA ALA A 54 -12.31 18.55 -1.66
C ALA A 54 -12.48 17.44 -2.72
N ALA A 55 -11.40 16.81 -3.15
CA ALA A 55 -11.44 15.68 -4.09
C ALA A 55 -12.18 14.47 -3.48
N ALA A 56 -11.93 14.17 -2.21
CA ALA A 56 -12.62 13.09 -1.50
C ALA A 56 -14.13 13.31 -1.45
N LEU A 57 -14.60 14.54 -1.19
CA LEU A 57 -16.04 14.87 -1.23
C LEU A 57 -16.65 14.59 -2.61
N GLY A 58 -15.93 14.91 -3.70
CA GLY A 58 -16.39 14.61 -5.06
C GLY A 58 -16.55 13.09 -5.30
N PHE A 59 -15.59 12.28 -4.85
CA PHE A 59 -15.69 10.83 -4.95
C PHE A 59 -16.81 10.26 -4.08
N PHE A 60 -17.00 10.75 -2.85
CA PHE A 60 -18.11 10.34 -2.00
C PHE A 60 -19.48 10.71 -2.61
N GLU A 61 -19.61 11.91 -3.19
CA GLU A 61 -20.84 12.32 -3.87
C GLU A 61 -21.13 11.44 -5.08
N ALA A 62 -20.12 11.14 -5.90
CA ALA A 62 -20.22 10.20 -7.02
C ALA A 62 -20.61 8.77 -6.57
N ALA A 63 -20.18 8.35 -5.36
CA ALA A 63 -20.55 7.09 -4.73
C ALA A 63 -21.93 7.12 -4.05
N GLY A 64 -22.70 8.24 -4.14
CA GLY A 64 -24.05 8.34 -3.62
C GLY A 64 -24.18 8.87 -2.19
N PHE A 65 -23.09 9.34 -1.58
CA PHE A 65 -23.18 10.04 -0.30
C PHE A 65 -23.82 11.42 -0.49
N THR A 66 -24.51 11.90 0.54
CA THR A 66 -25.05 13.27 0.53
C THR A 66 -24.02 14.24 1.11
N VAL A 67 -23.67 15.24 0.32
CA VAL A 67 -22.78 16.35 0.72
C VAL A 67 -23.61 17.62 0.94
N ALA A 68 -23.43 18.29 2.08
CA ALA A 68 -24.00 19.59 2.37
C ALA A 68 -23.00 20.42 3.19
N ASP A 69 -22.85 21.70 2.82
CA ASP A 69 -21.95 22.64 3.49
C ASP A 69 -20.50 22.12 3.63
N GLY A 70 -19.99 21.43 2.58
CA GLY A 70 -18.65 20.86 2.54
C GLY A 70 -18.46 19.64 3.45
N LYS A 71 -19.54 18.95 3.85
CA LYS A 71 -19.48 17.77 4.71
C LYS A 71 -20.43 16.67 4.24
N LEU A 72 -20.04 15.44 4.52
CA LEU A 72 -20.88 14.27 4.40
C LEU A 72 -21.96 14.30 5.48
N THR A 73 -23.23 14.17 5.08
CA THR A 73 -24.39 14.23 5.98
C THR A 73 -25.21 12.95 6.00
N ALA A 74 -25.09 12.13 4.94
CA ALA A 74 -25.72 10.83 4.87
C ALA A 74 -24.90 9.88 3.98
N ALA A 75 -24.89 8.60 4.34
CA ALA A 75 -24.33 7.53 3.54
C ALA A 75 -25.43 6.83 2.71
N PRO A 76 -25.12 6.30 1.51
CA PRO A 76 -26.04 5.45 0.77
C PRO A 76 -26.26 4.11 1.48
N GLU A 77 -27.22 3.32 1.01
CA GLU A 77 -27.50 1.99 1.54
C GLU A 77 -26.23 1.10 1.47
N GLY A 78 -25.92 0.43 2.57
CA GLY A 78 -24.73 -0.43 2.70
C GLY A 78 -23.44 0.29 3.09
N ALA A 79 -23.41 1.63 3.07
CA ALA A 79 -22.26 2.42 3.51
C ALA A 79 -22.52 3.10 4.87
N LYS A 80 -21.46 3.67 5.46
CA LYS A 80 -21.47 4.30 6.80
C LYS A 80 -20.74 5.64 6.76
N LEU A 81 -20.94 6.46 7.79
CA LEU A 81 -20.12 7.65 8.08
C LEU A 81 -19.11 7.43 9.21
N SER A 82 -18.95 6.20 9.67
CA SER A 82 -17.99 5.81 10.71
C SER A 82 -17.43 4.44 10.38
N TYR A 83 -16.10 4.35 10.32
CA TYR A 83 -15.36 3.11 10.06
C TYR A 83 -14.29 2.90 11.13
N GLU A 84 -13.89 1.64 11.33
CA GLU A 84 -12.76 1.28 12.19
C GLU A 84 -11.63 0.72 11.34
N VAL A 85 -10.38 1.17 11.62
CA VAL A 85 -9.16 0.63 11.05
C VAL A 85 -8.32 -0.02 12.13
N ILE A 86 -7.86 -1.27 11.92
CA ILE A 86 -6.97 -1.97 12.84
C ILE A 86 -5.52 -1.80 12.41
N ILE A 87 -4.66 -1.50 13.40
CA ILE A 87 -3.19 -1.52 13.27
C ILE A 87 -2.65 -2.70 14.08
N PRO A 88 -1.94 -3.68 13.50
CA PRO A 88 -1.38 -4.80 14.26
C PRO A 88 -0.03 -4.42 14.90
N ALA A 89 -0.01 -3.38 15.75
CA ALA A 89 1.20 -2.76 16.27
C ALA A 89 1.45 -2.97 17.78
N GLY A 90 0.61 -3.75 18.44
CA GLY A 90 0.81 -4.14 19.84
C GLY A 90 0.34 -3.13 20.89
N GLY A 91 -0.50 -2.17 20.52
CA GLY A 91 -1.17 -1.24 21.45
C GLY A 91 -0.27 -0.14 22.02
N THR A 92 0.87 0.14 21.38
CA THR A 92 1.84 1.12 21.89
C THR A 92 1.64 2.53 21.30
N GLY A 93 0.94 2.64 20.16
CA GLY A 93 0.68 3.91 19.47
C GLY A 93 1.90 4.54 18.81
N ASP A 94 3.05 3.87 18.79
CA ASP A 94 4.32 4.37 18.22
C ASP A 94 4.63 3.81 16.83
N HIS A 95 3.77 2.95 16.28
CA HIS A 95 3.94 2.43 14.95
C HIS A 95 3.77 3.55 13.90
N PRO A 96 4.60 3.60 12.84
CA PRO A 96 4.49 4.65 11.81
C PRO A 96 3.09 4.78 11.16
N ALA A 97 2.38 3.68 10.97
CA ALA A 97 1.01 3.70 10.45
C ALA A 97 0.05 4.49 11.37
N PHE A 98 0.29 4.52 12.68
CA PHE A 98 -0.55 5.30 13.60
C PHE A 98 -0.51 6.80 13.28
N GLY A 99 0.67 7.32 12.96
CA GLY A 99 0.82 8.74 12.54
C GLY A 99 0.11 9.03 11.22
N ILE A 100 0.20 8.12 10.23
CA ILE A 100 -0.48 8.24 8.94
C ILE A 100 -1.99 8.26 9.14
N LEU A 101 -2.52 7.28 9.89
CA LEU A 101 -3.96 7.18 10.16
C LEU A 101 -4.51 8.31 11.01
N THR A 102 -3.69 8.89 11.89
CA THR A 102 -4.09 10.09 12.65
C THR A 102 -4.32 11.27 11.70
N GLY A 103 -3.44 11.49 10.73
CA GLY A 103 -3.63 12.52 9.70
C GLY A 103 -4.89 12.24 8.85
N ALA A 104 -5.08 10.99 8.42
CA ALA A 104 -6.26 10.59 7.67
C ALA A 104 -7.56 10.76 8.48
N ARG A 105 -7.56 10.40 9.76
CA ARG A 105 -8.69 10.61 10.68
C ARG A 105 -9.08 12.07 10.79
N ASP A 106 -8.10 12.95 10.93
CA ASP A 106 -8.34 14.38 11.11
C ASP A 106 -8.91 15.00 9.83
N SER A 107 -8.38 14.64 8.64
CA SER A 107 -8.94 15.06 7.35
C SER A 107 -10.34 14.50 7.10
N LEU A 108 -10.59 13.24 7.41
CA LEU A 108 -11.91 12.63 7.29
C LEU A 108 -12.94 13.31 8.23
N ALA A 109 -12.53 13.66 9.45
CA ALA A 109 -13.37 14.40 10.39
C ALA A 109 -13.76 15.80 9.86
N ASN A 110 -12.85 16.47 9.14
CA ASN A 110 -13.12 17.76 8.51
C ASN A 110 -14.26 17.66 7.49
N ILE A 111 -14.36 16.56 6.79
CA ILE A 111 -15.42 16.32 5.79
C ILE A 111 -16.62 15.53 6.34
N GLY A 112 -16.69 15.27 7.64
CA GLY A 112 -17.88 14.66 8.28
C GLY A 112 -17.87 13.13 8.35
N MET A 113 -16.71 12.47 8.19
CA MET A 113 -16.55 11.03 8.37
C MET A 113 -15.71 10.72 9.62
N GLU A 114 -16.13 9.75 10.40
CA GLU A 114 -15.38 9.28 11.56
C GLU A 114 -14.49 8.08 11.19
N LEU A 115 -13.18 8.17 11.47
CA LEU A 115 -12.25 7.05 11.42
C LEU A 115 -11.79 6.70 12.84
N LYS A 116 -12.14 5.51 13.30
CA LYS A 116 -11.69 4.97 14.59
C LYS A 116 -10.41 4.17 14.38
N ILE A 117 -9.34 4.54 15.08
CA ILE A 117 -8.07 3.82 15.02
C ILE A 117 -8.04 2.84 16.19
N ASN A 118 -7.96 1.55 15.88
CA ASN A 118 -7.84 0.46 16.84
C ASN A 118 -6.43 -0.14 16.75
N ASP A 119 -5.64 0.04 17.82
CA ASP A 119 -4.30 -0.54 17.97
C ASP A 119 -4.34 -1.54 19.13
N PRO A 120 -4.77 -2.78 18.89
CA PRO A 120 -4.89 -3.78 19.94
C PRO A 120 -3.52 -4.26 20.43
N ALA A 121 -3.43 -4.61 21.72
CA ALA A 121 -2.22 -5.19 22.29
C ALA A 121 -1.86 -6.56 21.70
N ASP A 122 -2.86 -7.30 21.21
CA ASP A 122 -2.68 -8.56 20.48
C ASP A 122 -2.90 -8.35 18.99
N ALA A 123 -1.83 -8.45 18.22
CA ALA A 123 -1.87 -8.32 16.75
C ALA A 123 -2.68 -9.44 16.05
N ASN A 124 -2.90 -10.58 16.71
CA ASN A 124 -3.70 -11.67 16.12
C ASN A 124 -5.16 -11.27 15.90
N ILE A 125 -5.66 -10.29 16.65
CA ILE A 125 -7.02 -9.76 16.47
C ILE A 125 -7.27 -9.33 15.02
N LEU A 126 -6.28 -8.73 14.35
CA LEU A 126 -6.41 -8.39 12.93
C LEU A 126 -6.50 -9.66 12.08
N TRP A 127 -5.57 -10.59 12.27
CA TRP A 127 -5.51 -11.80 11.42
C TRP A 127 -6.75 -12.65 11.57
N ASP A 128 -7.25 -12.84 12.79
CA ASP A 128 -8.51 -13.55 13.05
C ASP A 128 -9.70 -12.87 12.36
N ALA A 129 -9.73 -11.53 12.33
CA ALA A 129 -10.78 -10.78 11.66
C ALA A 129 -10.70 -10.83 10.13
N LEU A 130 -9.49 -10.84 9.57
CA LEU A 130 -9.27 -11.00 8.12
C LEU A 130 -9.63 -12.41 7.65
N ASP A 131 -9.23 -13.45 8.40
CA ASP A 131 -9.57 -14.84 8.10
C ASP A 131 -11.09 -15.09 8.21
N ALA A 132 -11.76 -14.35 9.09
CA ALA A 132 -13.22 -14.37 9.22
C ALA A 132 -13.95 -13.44 8.22
N ALA A 133 -13.22 -12.67 7.41
CA ALA A 133 -13.76 -11.65 6.50
C ALA A 133 -14.71 -10.63 7.19
N THR A 134 -14.36 -10.21 8.40
CA THR A 134 -15.19 -9.31 9.22
C THR A 134 -14.59 -7.91 9.37
N GLN A 135 -13.31 -7.69 9.01
CA GLN A 135 -12.64 -6.39 9.10
C GLN A 135 -12.83 -5.58 7.83
N GLU A 136 -13.21 -4.30 7.97
CA GLU A 136 -13.45 -3.40 6.84
C GLU A 136 -12.18 -2.64 6.41
N LEU A 137 -11.39 -2.13 7.38
CA LEU A 137 -10.17 -1.38 7.12
C LEU A 137 -9.04 -1.88 8.02
N TRP A 138 -7.84 -1.99 7.46
CA TRP A 138 -6.66 -2.41 8.22
C TRP A 138 -5.37 -1.82 7.65
N THR A 139 -4.29 -1.91 8.43
CA THR A 139 -2.94 -1.70 7.93
C THR A 139 -2.15 -2.99 8.05
N ALA A 140 -1.39 -3.30 7.03
CA ALA A 140 -0.48 -4.45 7.02
C ALA A 140 0.76 -4.16 6.17
N ALA A 141 1.73 -5.05 6.19
CA ALA A 141 2.90 -4.99 5.34
C ALA A 141 3.16 -6.36 4.73
N TRP A 142 3.41 -6.39 3.43
CA TRP A 142 3.86 -7.59 2.74
C TRP A 142 5.38 -7.64 2.67
N GLY A 143 5.93 -8.84 2.83
CA GLY A 143 7.33 -9.10 2.50
C GLY A 143 7.47 -9.26 0.99
N SER A 144 8.44 -8.55 0.38
CA SER A 144 8.73 -8.74 -1.04
C SER A 144 9.27 -10.14 -1.31
N THR A 145 8.95 -10.67 -2.50
CA THR A 145 9.55 -11.87 -3.08
C THR A 145 10.42 -11.50 -4.27
N ILE A 146 11.36 -12.37 -4.67
CA ILE A 146 12.23 -12.15 -5.84
C ILE A 146 11.35 -12.10 -7.11
N ASP A 147 10.44 -13.04 -7.24
CA ASP A 147 9.41 -13.02 -8.27
C ASP A 147 8.23 -12.17 -7.81
N PRO A 148 7.80 -11.15 -8.56
CA PRO A 148 6.70 -10.27 -8.20
C PRO A 148 5.32 -10.90 -8.48
N ASP A 149 5.16 -12.19 -8.27
CA ASP A 149 3.91 -12.91 -8.50
C ASP A 149 2.77 -12.35 -7.64
N MET A 150 1.70 -11.92 -8.28
CA MET A 150 0.55 -11.30 -7.65
C MET A 150 -0.57 -12.31 -7.31
N TYR A 151 -0.41 -13.60 -7.65
CA TYR A 151 -1.47 -14.61 -7.53
C TYR A 151 -1.96 -14.79 -6.09
N GLN A 152 -1.04 -14.91 -5.14
CA GLN A 152 -1.36 -15.18 -3.74
C GLN A 152 -2.30 -14.12 -3.15
N VAL A 153 -2.09 -12.86 -3.50
CA VAL A 153 -2.70 -11.72 -2.81
C VAL A 153 -3.89 -11.13 -3.57
N TYR A 154 -3.89 -11.25 -4.91
CA TYR A 154 -4.87 -10.52 -5.72
C TYR A 154 -5.73 -11.39 -6.63
N HIS A 155 -5.37 -12.65 -6.89
CA HIS A 155 -6.21 -13.52 -7.74
C HIS A 155 -7.51 -13.87 -7.02
N SER A 156 -8.62 -13.93 -7.76
CA SER A 156 -9.96 -14.21 -7.20
C SER A 156 -10.06 -15.56 -6.48
N SER A 157 -9.32 -16.58 -6.93
CA SER A 157 -9.26 -17.87 -6.24
C SER A 157 -8.58 -17.84 -4.87
N SER A 158 -7.90 -16.74 -4.54
CA SER A 158 -7.23 -16.53 -3.26
C SER A 158 -8.06 -15.74 -2.25
N VAL A 159 -9.31 -15.39 -2.59
CA VAL A 159 -10.28 -14.81 -1.64
C VAL A 159 -10.59 -15.81 -0.53
N VAL A 160 -10.78 -15.32 0.68
CA VAL A 160 -11.15 -16.14 1.85
C VAL A 160 -12.38 -17.00 1.52
N GLY A 161 -12.29 -18.31 1.76
CA GLY A 161 -13.33 -19.27 1.46
C GLY A 161 -13.38 -19.77 0.01
N ALA A 162 -12.55 -19.26 -0.90
CA ALA A 162 -12.48 -19.75 -2.29
C ALA A 162 -11.58 -20.99 -2.46
N GLY A 163 -10.83 -21.38 -1.43
CA GLY A 163 -10.02 -22.60 -1.40
C GLY A 163 -8.61 -22.47 -1.99
N GLY A 164 -8.17 -21.25 -2.31
CA GLY A 164 -6.79 -20.94 -2.70
C GLY A 164 -5.91 -20.61 -1.50
N SER A 165 -5.07 -19.55 -1.61
CA SER A 165 -4.18 -19.11 -0.53
C SER A 165 -4.88 -18.42 0.64
N GLU A 166 -6.13 -17.98 0.42
CA GLU A 166 -6.95 -17.21 1.35
C GLU A 166 -6.29 -15.87 1.80
N SER A 167 -5.33 -15.37 0.99
CA SER A 167 -4.59 -14.13 1.29
C SER A 167 -5.14 -12.89 0.56
N ASN A 168 -6.14 -13.05 -0.31
CA ASN A 168 -6.83 -11.92 -0.94
C ASN A 168 -7.90 -11.37 0.02
N HIS A 169 -7.43 -10.70 1.07
CA HIS A 169 -8.29 -10.06 2.07
C HIS A 169 -8.96 -8.79 1.54
N TYR A 170 -8.58 -8.31 0.35
CA TYR A 170 -9.22 -7.18 -0.34
C TYR A 170 -10.53 -7.60 -1.02
N HIS A 171 -10.77 -8.90 -1.18
CA HIS A 171 -11.92 -9.47 -1.88
C HIS A 171 -12.04 -9.01 -3.35
N ILE A 172 -10.92 -8.69 -4.00
CA ILE A 172 -10.92 -8.40 -5.43
C ILE A 172 -11.34 -9.66 -6.19
N THR A 173 -12.34 -9.52 -7.06
CA THR A 173 -12.81 -10.56 -7.97
C THR A 173 -12.95 -9.95 -9.36
N ASP A 174 -11.84 -9.80 -10.05
CA ASP A 174 -11.74 -9.15 -11.35
C ASP A 174 -11.14 -10.10 -12.38
N ALA A 175 -11.93 -10.48 -13.39
CA ALA A 175 -11.51 -11.43 -14.40
C ALA A 175 -10.36 -10.90 -15.29
N THR A 176 -10.23 -9.57 -15.46
CA THR A 176 -9.13 -8.95 -16.18
C THR A 176 -7.85 -9.07 -15.38
N LEU A 177 -7.91 -8.78 -14.07
CA LEU A 177 -6.77 -8.94 -13.16
C LEU A 177 -6.33 -10.40 -13.08
N ASP A 178 -7.27 -11.33 -12.92
CA ASP A 178 -6.98 -12.76 -12.90
C ASP A 178 -6.24 -13.20 -14.18
N GLN A 179 -6.70 -12.76 -15.35
CA GLN A 179 -6.06 -13.11 -16.63
C GLN A 179 -4.65 -12.51 -16.73
N LEU A 180 -4.46 -11.23 -16.36
CA LEU A 180 -3.15 -10.59 -16.34
C LEU A 180 -2.16 -11.32 -15.42
N ILE A 181 -2.59 -11.71 -14.22
CA ILE A 181 -1.78 -12.49 -13.29
C ILE A 181 -1.36 -13.82 -13.92
N MET A 182 -2.29 -14.54 -14.56
CA MET A 182 -1.99 -15.83 -15.19
C MET A 182 -1.10 -15.68 -16.42
N ASP A 183 -1.27 -14.63 -17.23
CA ASP A 183 -0.41 -14.34 -18.39
C ASP A 183 1.03 -14.03 -17.96
N ALA A 184 1.21 -13.25 -16.87
CA ALA A 184 2.52 -12.99 -16.30
C ALA A 184 3.22 -14.26 -15.80
N ARG A 185 2.47 -15.19 -15.21
CA ARG A 185 2.98 -16.48 -14.72
C ARG A 185 3.31 -17.46 -15.85
N ALA A 186 2.69 -17.32 -17.01
CA ALA A 186 2.86 -18.23 -18.14
C ALA A 186 4.11 -17.92 -18.99
N SER A 187 4.82 -16.82 -18.75
CA SER A 187 5.97 -16.37 -19.51
C SER A 187 7.24 -16.32 -18.67
N ASP A 188 8.40 -16.59 -19.29
CA ASP A 188 9.75 -16.36 -18.76
C ASP A 188 10.41 -15.08 -19.31
N ASP A 189 9.77 -14.40 -20.28
CA ASP A 189 10.21 -13.10 -20.79
C ASP A 189 9.95 -12.01 -19.75
N GLN A 190 11.02 -11.55 -19.13
CA GLN A 190 10.95 -10.53 -18.07
C GLN A 190 10.37 -9.19 -18.55
N ASN A 191 10.64 -8.78 -19.81
CA ASN A 191 10.10 -7.52 -20.34
C ASN A 191 8.60 -7.63 -20.57
N TYR A 192 8.14 -8.75 -21.12
CA TYR A 192 6.72 -9.04 -21.30
C TYR A 192 6.03 -9.06 -19.91
N ARG A 193 6.57 -9.80 -18.96
CA ARG A 193 6.02 -9.87 -17.59
C ARG A 193 5.96 -8.50 -16.92
N LYS A 194 7.00 -7.67 -17.07
CA LYS A 194 7.00 -6.30 -16.52
C LYS A 194 5.81 -5.48 -17.05
N ALA A 195 5.55 -5.53 -18.36
CA ALA A 195 4.44 -4.83 -18.97
C ALA A 195 3.07 -5.35 -18.48
N ILE A 196 2.94 -6.66 -18.28
CA ILE A 196 1.71 -7.28 -17.76
C ILE A 196 1.51 -6.91 -16.28
N TYR A 197 2.56 -6.99 -15.43
CA TYR A 197 2.46 -6.58 -14.03
C TYR A 197 2.11 -5.10 -13.87
N LYS A 198 2.59 -4.21 -14.75
CA LYS A 198 2.17 -2.80 -14.73
C LYS A 198 0.67 -2.67 -14.91
N GLN A 199 0.09 -3.36 -15.91
CA GLN A 199 -1.35 -3.37 -16.13
C GLN A 199 -2.13 -3.96 -14.94
N ALA A 200 -1.64 -5.06 -14.37
CA ALA A 200 -2.26 -5.67 -13.19
C ALA A 200 -2.23 -4.74 -11.97
N LEU A 201 -1.10 -4.04 -11.75
CA LEU A 201 -0.97 -3.05 -10.67
C LEU A 201 -1.92 -1.85 -10.88
N ASP A 202 -2.11 -1.40 -12.13
CA ASP A 202 -3.07 -0.35 -12.44
C ASP A 202 -4.50 -0.78 -12.07
N VAL A 203 -4.89 -2.01 -12.40
CA VAL A 203 -6.20 -2.55 -12.00
C VAL A 203 -6.36 -2.55 -10.49
N VAL A 204 -5.34 -2.95 -9.72
CA VAL A 204 -5.40 -2.93 -8.24
C VAL A 204 -5.58 -1.51 -7.72
N ILE A 205 -4.87 -0.52 -8.30
CA ILE A 205 -5.03 0.90 -7.92
C ILE A 205 -6.44 1.41 -8.27
N ASP A 206 -6.97 1.05 -9.44
CA ASP A 206 -8.32 1.45 -9.87
C ASP A 206 -9.43 0.87 -8.98
N TRP A 207 -9.23 -0.30 -8.40
CA TRP A 207 -10.13 -0.88 -7.40
C TRP A 207 -10.13 -0.07 -6.09
N ALA A 208 -9.10 0.71 -5.82
CA ALA A 208 -8.94 1.57 -4.64
C ALA A 208 -9.11 0.84 -3.29
N VAL A 209 -8.79 -0.45 -3.25
CA VAL A 209 -8.90 -1.30 -2.04
C VAL A 209 -7.61 -1.33 -1.23
N GLU A 210 -6.51 -0.87 -1.81
CA GLU A 210 -5.22 -0.76 -1.16
C GLU A 210 -4.61 0.61 -1.41
N ILE A 211 -4.14 1.25 -0.34
CA ILE A 211 -3.44 2.54 -0.40
C ILE A 211 -1.96 2.28 -0.13
N PRO A 212 -1.10 2.21 -1.17
CA PRO A 212 0.33 2.12 -1.00
C PRO A 212 0.85 3.33 -0.23
N THR A 213 1.65 3.12 0.81
CA THR A 213 2.11 4.22 1.65
C THR A 213 3.63 4.35 1.63
N TYR A 214 4.33 3.39 2.20
CA TYR A 214 5.79 3.45 2.24
C TYR A 214 6.44 2.07 2.29
N GLN A 215 7.66 2.00 1.79
CA GLN A 215 8.58 0.88 1.97
C GLN A 215 9.66 1.28 2.98
N ARG A 216 9.84 0.47 4.01
CA ARG A 216 10.93 0.67 4.99
C ARG A 216 12.28 0.42 4.33
N LYS A 217 13.27 1.21 4.71
CA LYS A 217 14.68 0.91 4.40
C LYS A 217 15.26 0.03 5.50
N ASN A 218 15.93 -1.04 5.11
CA ASN A 218 16.71 -1.84 6.04
C ASN A 218 17.94 -1.05 6.47
N VAL A 219 18.17 -0.97 7.77
CA VAL A 219 19.34 -0.32 8.35
C VAL A 219 20.20 -1.36 9.05
N ILE A 220 21.46 -1.42 8.68
CA ILE A 220 22.44 -2.30 9.32
C ILE A 220 23.50 -1.39 9.97
N VAL A 221 23.81 -1.66 11.24
CA VAL A 221 24.78 -0.88 12.01
C VAL A 221 26.01 -1.72 12.27
N PHE A 222 27.16 -1.21 11.87
CA PHE A 222 28.46 -1.86 12.07
C PHE A 222 29.38 -1.04 12.98
N SER A 223 30.26 -1.74 13.69
CA SER A 223 31.37 -1.10 14.39
C SER A 223 32.49 -0.79 13.39
N THR A 224 32.65 0.47 13.01
CA THR A 224 33.74 0.92 12.13
C THR A 224 35.13 0.78 12.75
N GLN A 225 35.22 0.50 14.05
CA GLN A 225 36.49 0.18 14.70
C GLN A 225 36.89 -1.27 14.51
N ARG A 226 35.93 -2.15 14.20
CA ARG A 226 36.18 -3.61 14.10
C ARG A 226 36.07 -4.13 12.69
N ILE A 227 35.23 -3.50 11.86
CA ILE A 227 34.94 -3.96 10.51
C ILE A 227 35.47 -2.95 9.52
N ASN A 228 36.21 -3.42 8.53
CA ASN A 228 36.59 -2.64 7.38
C ASN A 228 35.36 -2.48 6.48
N ILE A 229 34.73 -1.31 6.55
CA ILE A 229 33.49 -1.00 5.84
C ILE A 229 33.63 -1.03 4.31
N ASP A 230 34.84 -0.86 3.79
CA ASP A 230 35.12 -0.90 2.35
C ASP A 230 35.03 -2.34 1.78
N THR A 231 34.96 -3.34 2.66
CA THR A 231 34.79 -4.76 2.28
C THR A 231 33.35 -5.25 2.37
N LEU A 232 32.42 -4.37 2.79
CA LEU A 232 31.00 -4.69 2.81
C LEU A 232 30.43 -4.63 1.39
N THR A 233 29.55 -5.58 1.04
CA THR A 233 28.87 -5.53 -0.26
C THR A 233 28.11 -4.24 -0.42
N PRO A 234 28.29 -3.50 -1.54
CA PRO A 234 27.60 -2.22 -1.77
C PRO A 234 26.14 -2.41 -2.22
N ASP A 235 25.82 -3.56 -2.80
CA ASP A 235 24.55 -3.81 -3.49
C ASP A 235 23.56 -4.55 -2.59
N ILE A 236 23.19 -3.92 -1.47
CA ILE A 236 22.20 -4.47 -0.54
C ILE A 236 20.79 -4.33 -1.13
N THR A 237 20.10 -5.45 -1.24
CA THR A 237 18.69 -5.54 -1.61
C THR A 237 17.86 -6.18 -0.49
N THR A 238 16.57 -6.34 -0.69
CA THR A 238 15.71 -7.12 0.24
C THR A 238 16.16 -8.58 0.36
N PHE A 239 16.81 -9.13 -0.68
CA PHE A 239 17.15 -10.55 -0.82
C PHE A 239 18.63 -10.82 -0.70
N TRP A 240 19.49 -9.82 -0.85
CA TRP A 240 20.92 -9.90 -0.80
C TRP A 240 21.49 -8.86 0.15
N GLY A 241 22.24 -9.29 1.12
CA GLY A 241 22.83 -8.40 2.11
C GLY A 241 24.25 -8.86 2.47
N TRP A 242 24.88 -8.14 3.39
CA TRP A 242 26.25 -8.40 3.82
C TRP A 242 26.49 -9.83 4.33
N LEU A 243 25.45 -10.51 4.86
CA LEU A 243 25.56 -11.91 5.29
C LEU A 243 25.75 -12.88 4.12
N ASN A 244 25.29 -12.53 2.92
CA ASN A 244 25.44 -13.36 1.73
C ASN A 244 26.89 -13.37 1.24
N ASP A 245 27.64 -12.29 1.54
CA ASP A 245 29.04 -12.09 1.17
C ASP A 245 29.94 -12.02 2.43
N ILE A 246 29.56 -12.71 3.51
CA ILE A 246 30.23 -12.61 4.81
C ILE A 246 31.70 -12.97 4.74
N GLU A 247 32.09 -13.87 3.83
CA GLU A 247 33.46 -14.28 3.60
C GLU A 247 34.34 -13.19 2.99
N LEU A 248 33.75 -12.13 2.44
CA LEU A 248 34.46 -10.97 1.89
C LEU A 248 34.71 -9.89 2.94
N VAL A 249 34.05 -9.97 4.10
CA VAL A 249 34.16 -8.98 5.16
C VAL A 249 35.44 -9.14 5.95
N GLU A 250 36.24 -8.09 5.97
CA GLU A 250 37.51 -8.05 6.71
C GLU A 250 37.36 -7.30 8.04
N MET A 251 38.14 -7.77 9.02
CA MET A 251 38.27 -7.07 10.30
C MET A 251 39.43 -6.07 10.20
N ASN A 252 39.28 -4.91 10.85
CA ASN A 252 40.33 -3.90 10.99
C ASN A 252 41.45 -4.39 11.92
#